data_5f2e5f353864ae1284eae125939c40ea
#
_entry.id   5f2e5f353864ae1284eae125939c40ea
#
_cell.length_a   1.000
_cell.length_b   1.000
_cell.length_c   1.000
_cell.angle_alpha   90.00
_cell.angle_beta   90.00
_cell.angle_gamma   90.00
#
_symmetry.space_group_name_H-M   'P 1'
#
loop_
_entity.id
_entity.type
_entity.pdbx_description
1 polymer ?
#
loop_
_entity_poly.entity_id
_entity_poly.type
_entity_poly.pdbx_seq_one_letter_code
_entity_poly.pdbx_strand_id
1 'polypeptide(L)'
;MIDATLMAAILDSLKDPLLFTDTDHVIRYMNKAAIAHYAEGESLIGRSLLDCHNEQSQQQIIEILVVMQAGEDERLITDNEEHRIYMRAVRGAGGQVLGYYERYEPLAK
;
A
#
# COMPACT_ATOMS: atom_id res chain seq x y z
N MET A 1 -22.54 9.50 9.63
CA MET A 1 -21.20 8.93 9.79
C MET A 1 -21.00 7.79 8.82
N ILE A 2 -19.84 7.71 8.18
CA ILE A 2 -19.50 6.62 7.25
C ILE A 2 -19.09 5.41 8.07
N ASP A 3 -19.74 4.27 7.83
CA ASP A 3 -19.35 3.02 8.49
C ASP A 3 -18.30 2.25 7.68
N ALA A 4 -17.77 1.16 8.25
CA ALA A 4 -16.73 0.37 7.61
C ALA A 4 -17.18 -0.26 6.30
N THR A 5 -18.44 -0.66 6.19
CA THR A 5 -18.99 -1.25 4.97
C THR A 5 -19.00 -0.25 3.82
N LEU A 6 -19.42 0.99 4.09
CA LEU A 6 -19.42 2.02 3.07
C LEU A 6 -17.98 2.43 2.70
N MET A 7 -17.09 2.52 3.68
CA MET A 7 -15.68 2.83 3.42
C MET A 7 -15.03 1.77 2.53
N ALA A 8 -15.29 0.50 2.80
CA ALA A 8 -14.79 -0.58 1.97
C ALA A 8 -15.36 -0.50 0.54
N ALA A 9 -16.64 -0.18 0.40
CA ALA A 9 -17.26 -0.04 -0.90
C ALA A 9 -16.63 1.09 -1.73
N ILE A 10 -16.30 2.20 -1.07
CA ILE A 10 -15.62 3.33 -1.72
C ILE A 10 -14.24 2.88 -2.23
N LEU A 11 -13.47 2.19 -1.39
CA LEU A 11 -12.15 1.70 -1.76
C LEU A 11 -12.23 0.66 -2.88
N ASP A 12 -13.26 -0.19 -2.86
CA ASP A 12 -13.49 -1.20 -3.90
C ASP A 12 -13.92 -0.58 -5.23
N SER A 13 -14.40 0.65 -5.22
CA SER A 13 -14.77 1.36 -6.44
C SER A 13 -13.58 1.97 -7.18
N LEU A 14 -12.42 2.03 -6.55
CA LEU A 14 -11.21 2.57 -7.17
C LEU A 14 -10.75 1.64 -8.28
N LYS A 15 -10.31 2.24 -9.39
CA LYS A 15 -9.82 1.47 -10.54
C LYS A 15 -8.44 0.89 -10.30
N ASP A 16 -7.61 1.59 -9.52
CA ASP A 16 -6.25 1.17 -9.26
C ASP A 16 -6.18 0.23 -8.05
N PRO A 17 -5.25 -0.75 -8.09
CA PRO A 17 -5.05 -1.62 -6.95
C PRO A 17 -4.66 -0.83 -5.70
N LEU A 18 -5.29 -1.16 -4.57
CA LEU A 18 -4.93 -0.62 -3.27
C LEU A 18 -4.73 -1.78 -2.31
N LEU A 19 -3.52 -1.90 -1.79
CA LEU A 19 -3.15 -2.94 -0.84
C LEU A 19 -2.56 -2.24 0.37
N PHE A 20 -3.27 -2.31 1.50
CA PHE A 20 -2.82 -1.66 2.74
C PHE A 20 -2.06 -2.65 3.62
N THR A 21 -0.91 -2.20 4.13
CA THR A 21 -0.02 -2.97 4.98
C THR A 21 0.22 -2.19 6.27
N ASP A 22 0.12 -2.86 7.42
CA ASP A 22 0.33 -2.20 8.71
C ASP A 22 1.83 -2.01 9.03
N THR A 23 2.13 -1.50 10.22
CA THR A 23 3.51 -1.21 10.62
C THR A 23 4.33 -2.46 10.94
N ASP A 24 3.70 -3.61 11.03
CA ASP A 24 4.37 -4.91 11.15
C ASP A 24 4.55 -5.57 9.78
N HIS A 25 4.26 -4.84 8.71
CA HIS A 25 4.33 -5.30 7.32
C HIS A 25 3.35 -6.43 7.01
N VAL A 26 2.24 -6.50 7.76
CA VAL A 26 1.18 -7.47 7.51
C VAL A 26 0.12 -6.82 6.62
N ILE A 27 -0.25 -7.51 5.54
CA ILE A 27 -1.28 -7.05 4.61
C ILE A 27 -2.63 -7.16 5.32
N ARG A 28 -3.34 -6.02 5.46
CA ARG A 28 -4.61 -5.94 6.18
C ARG A 28 -5.82 -5.72 5.30
N TYR A 29 -5.62 -5.11 4.13
CA TYR A 29 -6.74 -4.81 3.25
C TYR A 29 -6.30 -4.83 1.79
N MET A 30 -7.17 -5.34 0.92
CA MET A 30 -7.00 -5.27 -0.52
C MET A 30 -8.36 -4.89 -1.13
N ASN A 31 -8.37 -3.87 -1.99
CA ASN A 31 -9.60 -3.56 -2.70
C ASN A 31 -9.81 -4.57 -3.84
N LYS A 32 -10.96 -4.50 -4.52
CA LYS A 32 -11.27 -5.43 -5.61
C LYS A 32 -10.24 -5.40 -6.72
N ALA A 33 -9.75 -4.21 -7.08
CA ALA A 33 -8.73 -4.09 -8.12
C ALA A 33 -7.43 -4.78 -7.72
N ALA A 34 -7.03 -4.68 -6.44
CA ALA A 34 -5.84 -5.37 -5.94
C ALA A 34 -6.02 -6.89 -5.96
N ILE A 35 -7.17 -7.37 -5.53
CA ILE A 35 -7.46 -8.82 -5.54
C ILE A 35 -7.34 -9.38 -6.96
N ALA A 36 -7.84 -8.65 -7.95
CA ALA A 36 -7.76 -9.06 -9.34
C ALA A 36 -6.34 -8.92 -9.93
N HIS A 37 -5.56 -7.95 -9.42
CA HIS A 37 -4.23 -7.65 -9.94
C HIS A 37 -3.18 -8.70 -9.54
N TYR A 38 -3.24 -9.18 -8.30
CA TYR A 38 -2.25 -10.13 -7.78
C TYR A 38 -2.73 -11.56 -7.99
N ALA A 39 -1.81 -12.44 -8.47
CA ALA A 39 -2.15 -13.83 -8.77
C ALA A 39 -2.72 -14.59 -7.58
N GLU A 40 -2.25 -14.28 -6.37
CA GLU A 40 -2.70 -14.96 -5.15
C GLU A 40 -4.00 -14.38 -4.58
N GLY A 41 -4.44 -13.24 -5.11
CA GLY A 41 -5.70 -12.61 -4.72
C GLY A 41 -5.80 -12.34 -3.23
N GLU A 42 -7.00 -12.51 -2.67
CA GLU A 42 -7.25 -12.17 -1.28
C GLU A 42 -6.55 -13.09 -0.27
N SER A 43 -5.95 -14.20 -0.73
CA SER A 43 -5.16 -15.05 0.18
C SER A 43 -3.93 -14.33 0.73
N LEU A 44 -3.53 -13.21 0.12
CA LEU A 44 -2.44 -12.39 0.63
C LEU A 44 -2.78 -11.68 1.93
N ILE A 45 -4.07 -11.45 2.21
CA ILE A 45 -4.50 -10.75 3.42
C ILE A 45 -4.08 -11.57 4.65
N GLY A 46 -3.38 -10.94 5.58
CA GLY A 46 -2.87 -11.59 6.79
C GLY A 46 -1.44 -12.09 6.66
N ARG A 47 -0.87 -12.04 5.45
CA ARG A 47 0.51 -12.45 5.21
C ARG A 47 1.46 -11.26 5.27
N SER A 48 2.73 -11.52 5.50
CA SER A 48 3.74 -10.46 5.47
C SER A 48 4.00 -10.01 4.04
N LEU A 49 3.95 -8.71 3.80
CA LEU A 49 4.31 -8.14 2.52
C LEU A 49 5.76 -8.48 2.15
N LEU A 50 6.63 -8.60 3.15
CA LEU A 50 8.04 -8.89 2.92
C LEU A 50 8.28 -10.26 2.30
N ASP A 51 7.38 -11.22 2.54
CA ASP A 51 7.52 -12.59 2.00
C ASP A 51 7.48 -12.65 0.48
N CYS A 52 6.91 -11.62 -0.17
CA CYS A 52 6.77 -11.56 -1.62
C CYS A 52 7.94 -10.85 -2.30
N HIS A 53 8.97 -10.47 -1.55
CA HIS A 53 10.06 -9.63 -2.03
C HIS A 53 11.42 -10.26 -1.73
N ASN A 54 12.41 -9.95 -2.59
CA ASN A 54 13.79 -10.34 -2.31
C ASN A 54 14.38 -9.47 -1.20
N GLU A 55 15.57 -9.82 -0.71
CA GLU A 55 16.22 -9.12 0.40
C GLU A 55 16.36 -7.62 0.17
N GLN A 56 16.77 -7.23 -1.02
CA GLN A 56 16.97 -5.81 -1.35
C GLN A 56 15.66 -5.04 -1.27
N SER A 57 14.59 -5.59 -1.82
CA SER A 57 13.27 -4.96 -1.77
C SER A 57 12.71 -4.95 -0.35
N GLN A 58 12.91 -6.01 0.42
CA GLN A 58 12.51 -6.04 1.82
C GLN A 58 13.19 -4.92 2.60
N GLN A 59 14.50 -4.75 2.42
CA GLN A 59 15.24 -3.72 3.11
C GLN A 59 14.75 -2.33 2.74
N GLN A 60 14.45 -2.10 1.47
CA GLN A 60 13.90 -0.83 0.99
C GLN A 60 12.56 -0.52 1.66
N ILE A 61 11.67 -1.51 1.73
CA ILE A 61 10.35 -1.33 2.35
C ILE A 61 10.50 -1.00 3.84
N ILE A 62 11.37 -1.71 4.54
CA ILE A 62 11.62 -1.47 5.97
C ILE A 62 12.14 -0.05 6.19
N GLU A 63 13.10 0.39 5.38
CA GLU A 63 13.68 1.73 5.51
C GLU A 63 12.66 2.83 5.21
N ILE A 64 11.79 2.62 4.23
CA ILE A 64 10.76 3.59 3.88
C ILE A 64 9.78 3.77 5.04
N LEU A 65 9.38 2.69 5.71
CA LEU A 65 8.51 2.80 6.87
C LEU A 65 9.17 3.63 7.98
N VAL A 66 10.47 3.44 8.21
CA VAL A 66 11.20 4.22 9.21
C VAL A 66 11.16 5.71 8.90
N VAL A 67 11.40 6.11 7.65
CA VAL A 67 11.37 7.52 7.28
C VAL A 67 9.96 8.10 7.30
N MET A 68 8.93 7.29 7.04
CA MET A 68 7.54 7.70 7.19
C MET A 68 7.21 7.98 8.66
N GLN A 69 7.69 7.13 9.56
CA GLN A 69 7.53 7.34 11.00
C GLN A 69 8.27 8.59 11.48
N ALA A 70 9.30 9.01 10.76
CA ALA A 70 10.02 10.25 11.05
C ALA A 70 9.37 11.50 10.42
N GLY A 71 8.29 11.33 9.64
CA GLY A 71 7.53 12.47 9.11
C GLY A 71 7.32 12.52 7.61
N GLU A 72 7.96 11.67 6.84
CA GLU A 72 7.76 11.64 5.38
C GLU A 72 6.41 10.97 5.05
N ASP A 73 5.66 11.55 4.10
CA ASP A 73 4.34 11.04 3.78
C ASP A 73 4.31 10.11 2.57
N GLU A 74 5.29 10.21 1.68
CA GLU A 74 5.26 9.46 0.44
C GLU A 74 6.66 9.34 -0.15
N ARG A 75 6.96 8.20 -0.75
CA ARG A 75 8.23 7.98 -1.44
C ARG A 75 8.04 7.22 -2.75
N LEU A 76 8.67 7.70 -3.81
CA LEU A 76 8.71 7.01 -5.10
C LEU A 76 9.55 5.74 -4.97
N ILE A 77 8.97 4.59 -5.35
CA ILE A 77 9.66 3.30 -5.29
C ILE A 77 9.89 2.68 -6.67
N THR A 78 9.08 3.04 -7.66
CA THR A 78 9.21 2.53 -9.03
C THR A 78 8.93 3.65 -10.00
N ASP A 79 9.81 3.83 -10.99
CA ASP A 79 9.66 4.81 -12.04
C ASP A 79 10.12 4.18 -13.35
N ASN A 80 9.18 3.90 -14.24
CA ASN A 80 9.47 3.26 -15.52
C ASN A 80 8.60 3.88 -16.61
N GLU A 81 8.63 3.29 -17.81
CA GLU A 81 7.93 3.82 -18.98
C GLU A 81 6.40 3.73 -18.87
N GLU A 82 5.89 2.85 -18.02
CA GLU A 82 4.45 2.61 -17.90
C GLU A 82 3.80 3.43 -16.78
N HIS A 83 4.49 3.55 -15.63
CA HIS A 83 3.90 4.20 -14.46
C HIS A 83 4.96 4.50 -13.39
N ARG A 84 4.52 5.27 -12.41
CA ARG A 84 5.25 5.50 -11.17
C ARG A 84 4.48 4.88 -10.02
N ILE A 85 5.19 4.25 -9.10
CA ILE A 85 4.58 3.69 -7.90
C ILE A 85 5.21 4.37 -6.70
N TYR A 86 4.34 4.86 -5.82
CA TYR A 86 4.74 5.52 -4.57
C TYR A 86 4.24 4.69 -3.40
N MET A 87 5.04 4.61 -2.33
CA MET A 87 4.55 4.16 -1.03
C MET A 87 4.03 5.39 -0.29
N ARG A 88 2.78 5.31 0.16
CA ARG A 88 2.10 6.41 0.83
C ARG A 88 1.74 6.04 2.25
N ALA A 89 2.12 6.89 3.21
CA ALA A 89 1.80 6.66 4.61
C ALA A 89 0.32 6.92 4.90
N VAL A 90 -0.27 6.07 5.75
CA VAL A 90 -1.61 6.26 6.30
C VAL A 90 -1.44 6.65 7.76
N ARG A 91 -1.98 7.81 8.14
CA ARG A 91 -1.82 8.33 9.49
C ARG A 91 -3.13 8.37 10.24
N GLY A 92 -3.06 8.11 11.54
CA GLY A 92 -4.21 8.26 12.43
C GLY A 92 -4.42 9.72 12.83
N ALA A 93 -5.44 9.96 13.66
CA ALA A 93 -5.83 11.29 14.09
C ALA A 93 -4.73 12.06 14.83
N GLY A 94 -3.84 11.34 15.52
CA GLY A 94 -2.71 11.96 16.22
C GLY A 94 -1.44 12.09 15.38
N GLY A 95 -1.51 11.78 14.08
CA GLY A 95 -0.37 11.86 13.18
C GLY A 95 0.52 10.63 13.16
N GLN A 96 0.22 9.60 13.98
CA GLN A 96 1.00 8.37 14.00
C GLN A 96 0.77 7.57 12.71
N VAL A 97 1.81 6.90 12.24
CA VAL A 97 1.70 6.04 11.06
C VAL A 97 1.00 4.74 11.44
N LEU A 98 -0.10 4.44 10.75
CA LEU A 98 -0.86 3.20 10.93
C LEU A 98 -0.39 2.11 9.97
N GLY A 99 0.22 2.51 8.87
CA GLY A 99 0.69 1.64 7.82
C GLY A 99 0.90 2.41 6.53
N TYR A 100 0.89 1.70 5.42
CA TYR A 100 1.15 2.31 4.12
C TYR A 100 0.44 1.53 3.01
N TYR A 101 0.32 2.17 1.84
CA TYR A 101 -0.17 1.51 0.63
C TYR A 101 0.62 1.99 -0.58
N GLU A 102 0.52 1.28 -1.68
CA GLU A 102 1.15 1.68 -2.94
C GLU A 102 0.15 2.48 -3.76
N ARG A 103 0.58 3.65 -4.24
CA ARG A 103 -0.20 4.52 -5.10
C ARG A 103 0.40 4.47 -6.51
N TYR A 104 -0.42 4.18 -7.49
CA TYR A 104 -0.03 4.10 -8.88
C TYR A 104 -0.34 5.41 -9.59
N GLU A 105 0.63 5.90 -10.36
CA GLU A 105 0.47 7.11 -11.16
C GLU A 105 0.86 6.80 -12.60
N PRO A 106 -0.11 6.73 -13.53
CA PRO A 106 0.21 6.48 -14.93
C PRO A 106 0.94 7.69 -15.52
N LEU A 107 1.90 7.42 -16.41
CA LEU A 107 2.61 8.49 -17.09
C LEU A 107 1.69 9.17 -18.09
N ALA A 108 1.79 10.49 -18.19
CA ALA A 108 1.09 11.27 -19.19
C ALA A 108 1.66 10.94 -20.57
N LYS A 109 0.79 10.77 -21.54
CA LYS A 109 1.18 10.51 -22.93
C LYS A 109 0.91 11.72 -23.81
#